data_0b19e222020c20127607cb99d993c64a
#
_entry.id   0b19e222020c20127607cb99d993c64a
#
_cell.length_a   1.000
_cell.length_b   1.000
_cell.length_c   1.000
_cell.angle_alpha   90.00
_cell.angle_beta   90.00
_cell.angle_gamma   90.00
#
_symmetry.space_group_name_H-M   'P 1'
#
loop_
_entity.id
_entity.type
_entity.pdbx_description
1 polymer ?
#
loop_
_entity_poly.entity_id
_entity_poly.type
_entity_poly.pdbx_seq_one_letter_code
_entity_poly.pdbx_strand_id
1 'polypeptide(L)'
;VAAVQQYEDYISGDAIVGDLERDTWDADVALLEHAPSASHKLALLTAVLRELRGEIEAQGAHCLALIVPSRVDVDPSYPIRPSVSTWQEYDPLRLTARVLGAAGAAGWATRDVTPDLSLAGPEGLFVGGEDIHWNARGQAVAAELLAPIVQDALARK
;
A
#
# COMPACT_ATOMS: atom_id res chain seq x y z
N VAL A 1 6.27 -25.28 0.03
CA VAL A 1 5.31 -26.02 0.92
C VAL A 1 5.22 -25.31 2.26
N ALA A 2 6.34 -25.00 2.93
CA ALA A 2 6.32 -24.32 4.24
C ALA A 2 5.72 -22.90 4.16
N ALA A 3 6.03 -22.12 3.13
CA ALA A 3 5.52 -20.76 2.96
C ALA A 3 4.01 -20.73 2.67
N VAL A 4 3.50 -21.69 1.91
CA VAL A 4 2.05 -21.82 1.66
C VAL A 4 1.32 -22.17 2.95
N GLN A 5 1.86 -23.11 3.74
CA GLN A 5 1.26 -23.50 5.02
C GLN A 5 1.26 -22.32 6.01
N GLN A 6 2.36 -21.57 6.10
CA GLN A 6 2.43 -20.37 6.94
C GLN A 6 1.41 -19.30 6.52
N TYR A 7 1.17 -19.14 5.22
CA TYR A 7 0.16 -18.25 4.73
C TYR A 7 -1.25 -18.73 5.05
N GLU A 8 -1.53 -20.03 4.85
CA GLU A 8 -2.81 -20.64 5.22
C GLU A 8 -3.08 -20.56 6.73
N ASP A 9 -2.06 -20.80 7.55
CA ASP A 9 -2.15 -20.64 9.00
C ASP A 9 -2.42 -19.17 9.39
N TYR A 10 -1.80 -18.22 8.68
CA TYR A 10 -2.05 -16.79 8.86
C TYR A 10 -3.48 -16.39 8.52
N ILE A 11 -4.02 -16.77 7.36
CA ILE A 11 -5.37 -16.39 6.93
C ILE A 11 -6.47 -17.14 7.66
N SER A 12 -6.17 -18.30 8.25
CA SER A 12 -7.10 -19.10 9.06
C SER A 12 -7.01 -18.82 10.56
N GLY A 13 -5.99 -18.08 11.00
CA GLY A 13 -5.74 -17.81 12.40
C GLY A 13 -6.67 -16.75 12.99
N ASP A 14 -7.10 -16.96 14.23
CA ASP A 14 -7.91 -16.02 15.00
C ASP A 14 -7.15 -14.69 15.34
N ALA A 15 -5.87 -14.63 14.99
CA ALA A 15 -4.99 -13.50 15.33
C ALA A 15 -5.34 -12.19 14.60
N ILE A 16 -6.22 -12.24 13.59
CA ILE A 16 -6.57 -11.10 12.75
C ILE A 16 -8.03 -10.66 12.97
N VAL A 17 -8.59 -11.00 14.11
CA VAL A 17 -9.97 -10.65 14.45
C VAL A 17 -10.00 -9.33 15.21
N GLY A 18 -10.98 -8.47 14.94
CA GLY A 18 -11.22 -7.22 15.66
C GLY A 18 -10.89 -5.98 14.85
N ASP A 19 -10.16 -5.05 15.42
CA ASP A 19 -9.96 -3.69 14.88
C ASP A 19 -9.38 -3.63 13.46
N LEU A 20 -8.75 -4.73 13.01
CA LEU A 20 -8.18 -4.87 11.67
C LEU A 20 -9.04 -5.70 10.72
N GLU A 21 -10.25 -6.09 11.11
CA GLU A 21 -11.09 -7.03 10.35
C GLU A 21 -11.37 -6.59 8.91
N ARG A 22 -11.30 -5.29 8.63
CA ARG A 22 -11.55 -4.71 7.30
C ARG A 22 -10.30 -4.46 6.47
N ASP A 23 -9.11 -4.47 7.09
CA ASP A 23 -7.85 -4.17 6.42
C ASP A 23 -6.82 -5.29 6.66
N THR A 24 -7.32 -6.50 6.84
CA THR A 24 -6.63 -7.60 7.49
C THR A 24 -5.53 -8.26 6.69
N TRP A 25 -5.68 -8.30 5.37
CA TRP A 25 -4.80 -9.14 4.55
C TRP A 25 -3.34 -8.72 4.51
N ASP A 26 -3.07 -7.45 4.80
CA ASP A 26 -1.72 -6.89 4.80
C ASP A 26 -1.27 -6.37 6.16
N ALA A 27 -2.07 -6.59 7.20
CA ALA A 27 -1.76 -6.16 8.56
C ALA A 27 -0.43 -6.72 9.07
N ASP A 28 -0.10 -7.95 8.74
CA ASP A 28 1.18 -8.58 9.09
C ASP A 28 2.38 -7.83 8.48
N VAL A 29 2.21 -7.24 7.30
CA VAL A 29 3.23 -6.41 6.67
C VAL A 29 3.45 -5.11 7.43
N ALA A 30 2.40 -4.55 8.02
CA ALA A 30 2.47 -3.34 8.82
C ALA A 30 2.92 -3.59 10.27
N LEU A 31 2.55 -4.75 10.86
CA LEU A 31 2.77 -5.07 12.26
C LEU A 31 4.18 -5.54 12.56
N LEU A 32 4.69 -6.51 11.83
CA LEU A 32 5.92 -7.20 12.15
C LEU A 32 6.98 -7.04 11.06
N GLU A 33 8.17 -6.61 11.46
CA GLU A 33 9.24 -6.37 10.51
C GLU A 33 9.70 -7.63 9.77
N HIS A 34 9.65 -8.77 10.44
CA HIS A 34 10.17 -10.05 9.93
C HIS A 34 9.15 -11.19 9.98
N ALA A 35 7.85 -10.87 9.98
CA ALA A 35 6.83 -11.93 9.91
C ALA A 35 7.03 -12.80 8.66
N PRO A 36 7.03 -14.13 8.76
CA PRO A 36 7.20 -15.01 7.61
C PRO A 36 6.16 -14.78 6.50
N SER A 37 4.91 -14.54 6.88
CA SER A 37 3.82 -14.18 5.95
C SER A 37 4.10 -12.86 5.23
N ALA A 38 4.53 -11.82 5.93
CA ALA A 38 4.93 -10.54 5.34
C ALA A 38 6.07 -10.70 4.34
N SER A 39 7.09 -11.49 4.69
CA SER A 39 8.22 -11.78 3.81
C SER A 39 7.77 -12.51 2.54
N HIS A 40 6.86 -13.48 2.68
CA HIS A 40 6.30 -14.20 1.54
C HIS A 40 5.49 -13.27 0.61
N LYS A 41 4.60 -12.46 1.17
CA LYS A 41 3.79 -11.49 0.40
C LYS A 41 4.67 -10.51 -0.38
N LEU A 42 5.69 -9.95 0.26
CA LEU A 42 6.60 -9.00 -0.38
C LEU A 42 7.47 -9.65 -1.47
N ALA A 43 7.92 -10.88 -1.25
CA ALA A 43 8.65 -11.65 -2.27
C ALA A 43 7.75 -11.94 -3.49
N LEU A 44 6.51 -12.36 -3.25
CA LEU A 44 5.52 -12.59 -4.30
C LEU A 44 5.21 -11.30 -5.06
N LEU A 45 4.91 -10.21 -4.35
CA LEU A 45 4.68 -8.91 -4.97
C LEU A 45 5.85 -8.47 -5.85
N THR A 46 7.09 -8.60 -5.34
CA THR A 46 8.29 -8.25 -6.11
C THR A 46 8.41 -9.09 -7.37
N ALA A 47 8.13 -10.40 -7.29
CA ALA A 47 8.19 -11.30 -8.45
C ALA A 47 7.13 -10.94 -9.50
N VAL A 48 5.88 -10.72 -9.07
CA VAL A 48 4.79 -10.32 -9.97
C VAL A 48 5.06 -8.98 -10.65
N LEU A 49 5.52 -7.98 -9.89
CA LEU A 49 5.87 -6.67 -10.45
C LEU A 49 7.02 -6.75 -11.44
N ARG A 50 8.01 -7.61 -11.20
CA ARG A 50 9.13 -7.81 -12.13
C ARG A 50 8.66 -8.44 -13.44
N GLU A 51 7.83 -9.46 -13.38
CA GLU A 51 7.27 -10.11 -14.58
C GLU A 51 6.42 -9.13 -15.38
N LEU A 52 5.48 -8.44 -14.70
CA LEU A 52 4.63 -7.44 -15.33
C LEU A 52 5.45 -6.33 -16.01
N ARG A 53 6.50 -5.85 -15.35
CA ARG A 53 7.42 -4.88 -15.95
C ARG A 53 8.06 -5.41 -17.23
N GLY A 54 8.55 -6.64 -17.21
CA GLY A 54 9.17 -7.27 -18.38
C GLY A 54 8.21 -7.34 -19.57
N GLU A 55 6.96 -7.72 -19.33
CA GLU A 55 5.94 -7.78 -20.38
C GLU A 55 5.59 -6.39 -20.94
N ILE A 56 5.47 -5.37 -20.09
CA ILE A 56 5.16 -4.01 -20.51
C ILE A 56 6.32 -3.39 -21.31
N GLU A 57 7.56 -3.57 -20.84
CA GLU A 57 8.75 -3.06 -21.53
C GLU A 57 8.97 -3.76 -22.87
N ALA A 58 8.63 -5.05 -22.99
CA ALA A 58 8.69 -5.77 -24.26
C ALA A 58 7.72 -5.18 -25.31
N GLN A 59 6.70 -4.46 -24.89
CA GLN A 59 5.76 -3.73 -25.75
C GLN A 59 6.19 -2.27 -26.00
N GLY A 60 7.38 -1.86 -25.53
CA GLY A 60 7.90 -0.50 -25.67
C GLY A 60 7.24 0.54 -24.78
N ALA A 61 6.53 0.11 -23.73
CA ALA A 61 5.93 0.98 -22.75
C ALA A 61 6.81 1.15 -21.50
N HIS A 62 6.56 2.20 -20.72
CA HIS A 62 7.24 2.47 -19.46
C HIS A 62 6.31 2.27 -18.27
N CYS A 63 6.88 1.83 -17.16
CA CYS A 63 6.14 1.56 -15.94
C CYS A 63 6.40 2.64 -14.88
N LEU A 64 5.33 3.14 -14.30
CA LEU A 64 5.34 3.97 -13.09
C LEU A 64 4.42 3.32 -12.06
N ALA A 65 4.91 3.11 -10.85
CA ALA A 65 4.10 2.66 -9.73
C ALA A 65 3.78 3.82 -8.80
N LEU A 66 2.51 4.07 -8.62
CA LEU A 66 1.99 4.99 -7.63
C LEU A 66 1.54 4.20 -6.40
N ILE A 67 2.07 4.57 -5.25
CA ILE A 67 1.59 4.03 -3.98
C ILE A 67 0.53 4.98 -3.43
N VAL A 68 -0.66 4.43 -3.29
CA VAL A 68 -1.84 5.12 -2.77
C VAL A 68 -2.05 4.66 -1.33
N PRO A 69 -1.97 5.54 -0.34
CA PRO A 69 -2.19 5.16 1.05
C PRO A 69 -3.66 4.79 1.30
N SER A 70 -3.87 3.90 2.25
CA SER A 70 -5.19 3.66 2.82
C SER A 70 -5.64 4.86 3.65
N ARG A 71 -6.96 5.01 3.86
CA ARG A 71 -7.50 6.04 4.74
C ARG A 71 -6.96 5.91 6.16
N VAL A 72 -6.76 4.71 6.65
CA VAL A 72 -6.18 4.45 7.98
C VAL A 72 -4.78 5.03 8.13
N ASP A 73 -4.03 5.13 7.03
CA ASP A 73 -2.65 5.62 7.03
C ASP A 73 -2.56 7.15 7.13
N VAL A 74 -3.52 7.85 6.56
CA VAL A 74 -3.43 9.32 6.38
C VAL A 74 -4.48 10.12 7.13
N ASP A 75 -5.64 9.55 7.45
CA ASP A 75 -6.74 10.25 8.12
C ASP A 75 -6.78 9.94 9.63
N PRO A 76 -6.26 10.84 10.48
CA PRO A 76 -6.23 10.62 11.94
C PRO A 76 -7.63 10.58 12.57
N SER A 77 -8.66 11.06 11.87
CA SER A 77 -10.06 11.05 12.33
C SER A 77 -10.79 9.75 11.98
N TYR A 78 -10.18 8.88 11.16
CA TYR A 78 -10.80 7.62 10.76
C TYR A 78 -11.04 6.70 11.97
N PRO A 79 -12.30 6.25 12.18
CA PRO A 79 -12.67 5.56 13.42
C PRO A 79 -12.09 4.14 13.54
N ILE A 80 -11.80 3.50 12.41
CA ILE A 80 -11.28 2.13 12.39
C ILE A 80 -9.76 2.20 12.44
N ARG A 81 -9.19 1.84 13.61
CA ARG A 81 -7.74 1.81 13.81
C ARG A 81 -7.35 0.57 14.57
N PRO A 82 -6.15 0.04 14.30
CA PRO A 82 -5.59 -1.03 15.13
C PRO A 82 -5.52 -0.62 16.59
N SER A 83 -5.96 -1.51 17.47
CA SER A 83 -5.83 -1.29 18.91
C SER A 83 -4.34 -1.38 19.32
N VAL A 84 -3.82 -0.32 19.91
CA VAL A 84 -2.43 -0.30 20.42
C VAL A 84 -2.20 -1.37 21.49
N SER A 85 -3.24 -1.75 22.24
CA SER A 85 -3.14 -2.82 23.24
C SER A 85 -2.99 -4.21 22.64
N THR A 86 -3.57 -4.43 21.45
CA THR A 86 -3.52 -5.70 20.71
C THR A 86 -2.38 -5.71 19.70
N TRP A 87 -2.11 -4.54 19.08
CA TRP A 87 -1.20 -4.40 17.94
C TRP A 87 -0.12 -3.35 18.21
N GLN A 88 0.69 -3.56 19.24
CA GLN A 88 1.69 -2.60 19.71
C GLN A 88 2.75 -2.21 18.66
N GLU A 89 3.00 -3.09 17.70
CA GLU A 89 3.99 -2.87 16.65
C GLU A 89 3.38 -2.41 15.31
N TYR A 90 2.09 -2.09 15.29
CA TYR A 90 1.45 -1.58 14.09
C TYR A 90 1.99 -0.19 13.73
N ASP A 91 2.47 -0.10 12.50
CA ASP A 91 2.91 1.16 11.88
C ASP A 91 2.36 1.23 10.45
N PRO A 92 1.35 2.06 10.19
CA PRO A 92 0.74 2.17 8.86
C PRO A 92 1.77 2.56 7.78
N LEU A 93 2.75 3.40 8.11
CA LEU A 93 3.77 3.82 7.16
C LEU A 93 4.74 2.70 6.79
N ARG A 94 4.83 1.65 7.60
CA ARG A 94 5.66 0.48 7.32
C ARG A 94 5.15 -0.31 6.12
N LEU A 95 3.83 -0.47 5.98
CA LEU A 95 3.24 -1.10 4.80
C LEU A 95 3.65 -0.36 3.53
N THR A 96 3.42 0.95 3.49
CA THR A 96 3.79 1.81 2.37
C THR A 96 5.29 1.71 2.04
N ALA A 97 6.16 1.81 3.03
CA ALA A 97 7.61 1.71 2.83
C ALA A 97 8.05 0.35 2.26
N ARG A 98 7.42 -0.74 2.70
CA ARG A 98 7.73 -2.08 2.21
C ARG A 98 7.23 -2.33 0.80
N VAL A 99 6.05 -1.84 0.46
CA VAL A 99 5.51 -1.93 -0.91
C VAL A 99 6.37 -1.11 -1.87
N LEU A 100 6.80 0.09 -1.48
CA LEU A 100 7.77 0.90 -2.23
C LEU A 100 9.08 0.16 -2.44
N GLY A 101 9.61 -0.47 -1.40
CA GLY A 101 10.82 -1.29 -1.47
C GLY A 101 10.67 -2.46 -2.45
N ALA A 102 9.56 -3.17 -2.42
CA ALA A 102 9.26 -4.28 -3.33
C ALA A 102 9.16 -3.81 -4.79
N ALA A 103 8.46 -2.71 -5.05
CA ALA A 103 8.33 -2.13 -6.38
C ALA A 103 9.70 -1.63 -6.91
N GLY A 104 10.48 -0.96 -6.07
CA GLY A 104 11.84 -0.55 -6.40
C GLY A 104 12.77 -1.73 -6.71
N ALA A 105 12.71 -2.81 -5.92
CA ALA A 105 13.47 -4.04 -6.15
C ALA A 105 13.04 -4.76 -7.45
N ALA A 106 11.80 -4.57 -7.88
CA ALA A 106 11.31 -5.02 -9.18
C ALA A 106 11.70 -4.06 -10.33
N GLY A 107 12.34 -2.94 -10.04
CA GLY A 107 12.85 -1.97 -11.00
C GLY A 107 11.83 -0.92 -11.47
N TRP A 108 10.70 -0.77 -10.79
CA TRP A 108 9.70 0.25 -11.12
C TRP A 108 10.18 1.63 -10.66
N ALA A 109 9.88 2.66 -11.45
CA ALA A 109 9.89 4.02 -10.94
C ALA A 109 8.69 4.18 -9.98
N THR A 110 8.98 4.59 -8.75
CA THR A 110 7.96 4.65 -7.69
C THR A 110 7.73 6.07 -7.20
N ARG A 111 6.50 6.38 -6.83
CA ARG A 111 6.13 7.60 -6.11
C ARG A 111 5.21 7.24 -4.95
N ASP A 112 5.57 7.71 -3.78
CA ASP A 112 4.73 7.73 -2.59
C ASP A 112 4.04 9.10 -2.50
N VAL A 113 2.70 9.10 -2.46
CA VAL A 113 1.91 10.32 -2.30
C VAL A 113 1.33 10.44 -0.88
N THR A 114 1.68 9.54 0.02
CA THR A 114 1.22 9.54 1.42
C THR A 114 1.52 10.88 2.13
N PRO A 115 2.75 11.44 2.05
CA PRO A 115 3.06 12.71 2.68
C PRO A 115 2.24 13.87 2.11
N ASP A 116 2.07 13.88 0.79
CA ASP A 116 1.34 14.96 0.10
C ASP A 116 -0.15 14.93 0.46
N LEU A 117 -0.74 13.74 0.50
CA LEU A 117 -2.16 13.56 0.90
C LEU A 117 -2.39 13.90 2.37
N SER A 118 -1.45 13.54 3.26
CA SER A 118 -1.52 13.91 4.67
C SER A 118 -1.51 15.43 4.87
N LEU A 119 -0.75 16.16 4.06
CA LEU A 119 -0.68 17.62 4.09
C LEU A 119 -1.92 18.30 3.47
N ALA A 120 -2.61 17.64 2.55
CA ALA A 120 -3.78 18.19 1.86
C ALA A 120 -5.06 18.25 2.72
N GLY A 121 -5.02 17.80 3.96
CA GLY A 121 -6.17 17.72 4.87
C GLY A 121 -7.02 16.48 4.57
N PRO A 122 -6.58 15.34 5.05
CA PRO A 122 -7.12 14.03 4.66
C PRO A 122 -8.60 13.82 4.99
N GLU A 123 -9.15 14.49 6.02
CA GLU A 123 -10.54 14.34 6.43
C GLU A 123 -11.55 14.67 5.31
N GLY A 124 -11.14 15.50 4.33
CA GLY A 124 -11.99 15.91 3.21
C GLY A 124 -11.75 15.12 1.92
N LEU A 125 -10.90 14.10 1.91
CA LEU A 125 -10.48 13.39 0.71
C LEU A 125 -11.22 12.06 0.50
N PHE A 126 -11.90 11.57 1.54
CA PHE A 126 -12.58 10.28 1.52
C PHE A 126 -14.10 10.43 1.55
N VAL A 127 -14.79 9.38 1.16
CA VAL A 127 -16.23 9.25 1.35
C VAL A 127 -16.53 9.23 2.85
N GLY A 128 -17.67 9.77 3.28
CA GLY A 128 -18.01 9.86 4.69
C GLY A 128 -18.21 8.52 5.40
N GLY A 129 -18.21 8.54 6.72
CA GLY A 129 -18.40 7.36 7.56
C GLY A 129 -17.15 6.45 7.56
N GLU A 130 -17.38 5.15 7.50
CA GLU A 130 -16.32 4.12 7.52
C GLU A 130 -15.78 3.78 6.13
N ASP A 131 -16.21 4.47 5.08
CA ASP A 131 -15.78 4.21 3.71
C ASP A 131 -14.32 4.65 3.53
N ILE A 132 -13.52 3.76 2.93
CA ILE A 132 -12.09 3.98 2.69
C ILE A 132 -11.80 4.58 1.31
N HIS A 133 -12.81 4.70 0.44
CA HIS A 133 -12.63 5.16 -0.91
C HIS A 133 -12.48 6.69 -0.98
N TRP A 134 -11.68 7.12 -1.91
CA TRP A 134 -11.54 8.54 -2.22
C TRP A 134 -12.83 9.11 -2.81
N ASN A 135 -13.21 10.26 -2.34
CA ASN A 135 -14.26 11.05 -2.98
C ASN A 135 -13.70 11.83 -4.19
N ALA A 136 -14.55 12.62 -4.85
CA ALA A 136 -14.14 13.40 -6.02
C ALA A 136 -12.97 14.36 -5.73
N ARG A 137 -12.91 14.95 -4.52
CA ARG A 137 -11.80 15.83 -4.11
C ARG A 137 -10.51 15.02 -3.92
N GLY A 138 -10.58 13.85 -3.28
CA GLY A 138 -9.42 12.95 -3.12
C GLY A 138 -8.84 12.54 -4.47
N GLN A 139 -9.70 12.18 -5.41
CA GLN A 139 -9.28 11.85 -6.77
C GLN A 139 -8.63 13.04 -7.49
N ALA A 140 -9.18 14.26 -7.34
CA ALA A 140 -8.61 15.45 -7.94
C ALA A 140 -7.23 15.78 -7.36
N VAL A 141 -7.06 15.74 -6.04
CA VAL A 141 -5.75 15.94 -5.39
C VAL A 141 -4.73 14.91 -5.86
N ALA A 142 -5.11 13.64 -5.93
CA ALA A 142 -4.22 12.60 -6.44
C ALA A 142 -3.82 12.86 -7.91
N ALA A 143 -4.76 13.28 -8.75
CA ALA A 143 -4.48 13.61 -10.14
C ALA A 143 -3.51 14.80 -10.27
N GLU A 144 -3.67 15.84 -9.45
CA GLU A 144 -2.76 16.99 -9.41
C GLU A 144 -1.34 16.59 -9.00
N LEU A 145 -1.21 15.70 -8.01
CA LEU A 145 0.08 15.18 -7.57
C LEU A 145 0.77 14.30 -8.61
N LEU A 146 -0.03 13.59 -9.42
CA LEU A 146 0.47 12.68 -10.44
C LEU A 146 0.85 13.36 -11.75
N ALA A 147 0.14 14.41 -12.13
CA ALA A 147 0.31 15.04 -13.42
C ALA A 147 1.77 15.42 -13.75
N PRO A 148 2.54 16.08 -12.85
CA PRO A 148 3.93 16.40 -13.13
C PRO A 148 4.82 15.15 -13.30
N ILE A 149 4.54 14.08 -12.54
CA ILE A 149 5.33 12.85 -12.60
C ILE A 149 5.14 12.15 -13.95
N VAL A 150 3.88 12.09 -14.42
CA VAL A 150 3.55 11.53 -15.74
C VAL A 150 4.16 12.38 -16.85
N GLN A 151 4.09 13.71 -16.74
CA GLN A 151 4.70 14.63 -17.71
C GLN A 151 6.22 14.44 -17.79
N ASP A 152 6.89 14.34 -16.65
CA ASP A 152 8.34 14.08 -16.59
C ASP A 152 8.70 12.72 -17.21
N ALA A 153 7.91 11.69 -16.95
CA ALA A 153 8.12 10.38 -17.55
C ALA A 153 7.95 10.39 -19.08
N LEU A 154 6.99 11.15 -19.58
CA LEU A 154 6.76 11.32 -21.01
C LEU A 154 7.84 12.18 -21.70
N ALA A 155 8.41 13.16 -21.01
CA ALA A 155 9.44 14.03 -21.54
C ALA A 155 10.83 13.36 -21.68
N ARG A 156 11.04 12.23 -21.03
CA ARG A 156 12.31 11.46 -21.09
C ARG A 156 12.41 10.49 -22.27
N LYS A 157 11.42 10.49 -23.16
CA LYS A 157 11.44 9.78 -24.44
C LYS A 157 12.23 10.57 -25.49
#